data_1db414c3b346222ec5832210eba6e0e3
#
_entry.id   1db414c3b346222ec5832210eba6e0e3
#
_cell.length_a   1.000
_cell.length_b   1.000
_cell.length_c   1.000
_cell.angle_alpha   90.00
_cell.angle_beta   90.00
_cell.angle_gamma   90.00
#
_symmetry.space_group_name_H-M   'P 1'
#
loop_
_entity.id
_entity.type
_entity.pdbx_description
1 polymer ?
#
loop_
_entity_poly.entity_id
_entity_poly.type
_entity_poly.pdbx_seq_one_letter_code
_entity_poly.pdbx_strand_id
1 'polypeptide(L)'
;MNTLVLIPGRKSLRYAGFVAGSETCTGTIRGFRWQGPRAALDEVRTIVQAVGLCDDVPDVVVHGLFGGEDFPGPAALDQDALVRLERVARQSPLHVAGLIEIARAVQEVFAGMPARLAFETSFFVDLPLRERTYAVSPDLSHKLALRRWGYHGLYHEAASREASRSWRKRDCAPSPRILSICLDAQPQIAAVMGRRPITVTSGATPLEGLPGETNSGEIDPAVALALAGEAGLGPEGANALLVGESGLSGLVGRRVRLDDVLTSARSECVRAREVLLYRMLLASGTAAAALGGVDAVVFSGRYFSCSAVVAQHVLPHLDRAGALGPHAGEWTIFAKPLETVLADTATLH
;
A
#
# COMPACT_ATOMS: atom_id res chain seq x y z
N MET A 1 -18.00 4.42 18.93
CA MET A 1 -16.94 3.42 18.93
C MET A 1 -15.63 4.16 18.91
N ASN A 2 -14.77 3.91 19.85
CA ASN A 2 -13.46 4.52 19.93
C ASN A 2 -12.45 3.57 19.26
N THR A 3 -11.50 4.11 18.51
CA THR A 3 -10.52 3.28 17.79
C THR A 3 -9.13 3.87 17.95
N LEU A 4 -8.16 3.02 18.25
CA LEU A 4 -6.74 3.35 18.21
C LEU A 4 -6.10 2.64 17.02
N VAL A 5 -5.48 3.41 16.13
CA VAL A 5 -4.74 2.90 14.99
C VAL A 5 -3.24 3.00 15.26
N LEU A 6 -2.51 1.91 15.05
CA LEU A 6 -1.05 1.82 15.19
C LEU A 6 -0.43 1.39 13.85
N ILE A 7 0.49 2.19 13.31
CA ILE A 7 1.14 1.96 12.03
C ILE A 7 2.66 1.86 12.23
N PRO A 8 3.18 0.65 12.48
CA PRO A 8 4.61 0.41 12.60
C PRO A 8 5.33 0.65 11.27
N GLY A 9 6.34 1.49 11.29
CA GLY A 9 7.27 1.70 10.17
C GLY A 9 8.66 1.18 10.51
N ARG A 10 9.60 1.24 9.57
CA ARG A 10 10.97 0.73 9.76
C ARG A 10 11.71 1.41 10.93
N LYS A 11 11.53 2.72 11.14
CA LYS A 11 12.16 3.54 12.20
C LYS A 11 11.18 4.52 12.83
N SER A 12 9.89 4.20 12.77
CA SER A 12 8.84 5.08 13.30
C SER A 12 7.62 4.25 13.70
N LEU A 13 6.85 4.78 14.62
CA LEU A 13 5.51 4.31 14.94
C LEU A 13 4.56 5.49 14.78
N ARG A 14 3.65 5.43 13.82
CA ARG A 14 2.56 6.39 13.67
C ARG A 14 1.34 5.88 14.43
N TYR A 15 0.54 6.80 14.95
CA TYR A 15 -0.71 6.45 15.62
C TYR A 15 -1.79 7.50 15.35
N ALA A 16 -3.04 7.08 15.45
CA ALA A 16 -4.20 7.96 15.42
C ALA A 16 -5.30 7.43 16.33
N GLY A 17 -5.93 8.33 17.08
CA GLY A 17 -7.09 8.05 17.91
C GLY A 17 -8.37 8.60 17.27
N PHE A 18 -9.45 7.82 17.34
CA PHE A 18 -10.76 8.17 16.81
C PHE A 18 -11.81 8.03 17.91
N VAL A 19 -12.70 9.02 18.04
CA VAL A 19 -13.88 8.98 18.91
C VAL A 19 -15.13 9.16 18.04
N ALA A 20 -16.04 8.22 18.12
CA ALA A 20 -17.27 8.20 17.30
C ALA A 20 -17.01 8.36 15.79
N GLY A 21 -15.87 7.81 15.29
CA GLY A 21 -15.47 7.87 13.88
C GLY A 21 -14.77 9.18 13.47
N SER A 22 -14.60 10.14 14.38
CA SER A 22 -13.85 11.37 14.12
C SER A 22 -12.45 11.27 14.70
N GLU A 23 -11.43 11.64 13.90
CA GLU A 23 -10.04 11.71 14.38
C GLU A 23 -9.91 12.77 15.48
N THR A 24 -9.37 12.37 16.63
CA THR A 24 -9.17 13.26 17.79
C THR A 24 -7.71 13.60 18.01
N CYS A 25 -6.81 12.70 17.63
CA CYS A 25 -5.38 12.93 17.72
C CYS A 25 -4.62 12.08 16.70
N THR A 26 -3.46 12.55 16.30
CA THR A 26 -2.52 11.81 15.48
C THR A 26 -1.09 12.17 15.84
N GLY A 27 -0.16 11.24 15.68
CA GLY A 27 1.23 11.48 15.99
C GLY A 27 2.19 10.48 15.34
N THR A 28 3.48 10.81 15.45
CA THR A 28 4.56 9.96 14.95
C THR A 28 5.72 9.98 15.91
N ILE A 29 6.07 8.82 16.44
CA ILE A 29 7.31 8.60 17.19
C ILE A 29 8.40 8.27 16.17
N ARG A 30 9.44 9.10 16.08
CA ARG A 30 10.55 8.93 15.14
C ARG A 30 11.80 8.39 15.85
N GLY A 31 12.65 7.73 15.08
CA GLY A 31 13.90 7.16 15.61
C GLY A 31 13.66 5.90 16.43
N PHE A 32 12.45 5.37 16.42
CA PHE A 32 12.10 4.14 17.11
C PHE A 32 12.99 3.00 16.62
N ARG A 33 13.67 2.35 17.56
CA ARG A 33 14.43 1.12 17.28
C ARG A 33 13.69 -0.03 17.92
N TRP A 34 13.36 -1.02 17.12
CA TRP A 34 12.77 -2.27 17.57
C TRP A 34 13.82 -3.04 18.44
N GLN A 35 13.92 -2.66 19.72
CA GLN A 35 14.90 -3.21 20.67
C GLN A 35 14.29 -4.29 21.58
N GLY A 36 13.27 -4.99 21.08
CA GLY A 36 12.60 -6.07 21.78
C GLY A 36 11.26 -5.69 22.38
N PRO A 37 10.54 -6.68 22.95
CA PRO A 37 9.15 -6.55 23.38
C PRO A 37 8.91 -5.44 24.41
N ARG A 38 9.88 -5.22 25.31
CA ARG A 38 9.74 -4.21 26.39
C ARG A 38 9.69 -2.78 25.86
N ALA A 39 10.51 -2.46 24.86
CA ALA A 39 10.51 -1.13 24.24
C ALA A 39 9.18 -0.87 23.50
N ALA A 40 8.64 -1.87 22.82
CA ALA A 40 7.34 -1.78 22.17
C ALA A 40 6.20 -1.56 23.18
N LEU A 41 6.26 -2.24 24.33
CA LEU A 41 5.29 -2.11 25.41
C LEU A 41 5.25 -0.69 26.01
N ASP A 42 6.43 -0.14 26.31
CA ASP A 42 6.56 1.20 26.90
C ASP A 42 6.03 2.27 25.92
N GLU A 43 6.29 2.11 24.62
CA GLU A 43 5.78 3.03 23.60
C GLU A 43 4.26 2.93 23.44
N VAL A 44 3.70 1.73 23.41
CA VAL A 44 2.22 1.57 23.32
C VAL A 44 1.55 2.21 24.55
N ARG A 45 2.09 2.02 25.75
CA ARG A 45 1.59 2.68 26.97
C ARG A 45 1.66 4.21 26.89
N THR A 46 2.78 4.74 26.37
CA THR A 46 2.96 6.19 26.17
C THR A 46 1.93 6.75 25.20
N ILE A 47 1.68 6.03 24.09
CA ILE A 47 0.66 6.42 23.11
C ILE A 47 -0.73 6.43 23.74
N VAL A 48 -1.11 5.40 24.51
CA VAL A 48 -2.40 5.32 25.18
C VAL A 48 -2.63 6.51 26.09
N GLN A 49 -1.63 6.90 26.86
CA GLN A 49 -1.68 8.09 27.73
C GLN A 49 -1.82 9.39 26.93
N ALA A 50 -1.06 9.53 25.83
CA ALA A 50 -1.08 10.72 24.98
C ALA A 50 -2.42 10.89 24.24
N VAL A 51 -3.06 9.78 23.87
CA VAL A 51 -4.34 9.78 23.13
C VAL A 51 -5.55 10.05 24.04
N GLY A 52 -5.37 9.93 25.37
CA GLY A 52 -6.46 10.19 26.33
C GLY A 52 -7.62 9.19 26.28
N LEU A 53 -7.39 8.00 25.74
CA LEU A 53 -8.38 6.91 25.64
C LEU A 53 -8.35 5.97 26.86
N CYS A 54 -7.80 6.44 27.99
CA CYS A 54 -7.57 5.61 29.18
C CYS A 54 -8.85 5.06 29.82
N ASP A 55 -9.99 5.74 29.64
CA ASP A 55 -11.25 5.40 30.32
C ASP A 55 -12.27 4.70 29.40
N ASP A 56 -12.05 4.72 28.10
CA ASP A 56 -12.95 4.12 27.11
C ASP A 56 -12.16 3.12 26.26
N VAL A 57 -12.54 1.85 26.35
CA VAL A 57 -11.91 0.72 25.65
C VAL A 57 -11.95 0.92 24.13
N PRO A 58 -10.83 1.24 23.47
CA PRO A 58 -10.84 1.37 22.02
C PRO A 58 -10.75 0.00 21.35
N ASP A 59 -11.34 -0.12 20.16
CA ASP A 59 -10.89 -1.13 19.22
C ASP A 59 -9.49 -0.76 18.72
N VAL A 60 -8.53 -1.66 18.86
CA VAL A 60 -7.17 -1.42 18.41
C VAL A 60 -6.96 -2.02 17.03
N VAL A 61 -6.50 -1.23 16.06
CA VAL A 61 -6.13 -1.69 14.73
C VAL A 61 -4.62 -1.53 14.52
N VAL A 62 -3.94 -2.64 14.32
CA VAL A 62 -2.50 -2.66 14.04
C VAL A 62 -2.29 -2.92 12.56
N HIS A 63 -1.62 -1.99 11.90
CA HIS A 63 -1.30 -2.08 10.48
C HIS A 63 -0.06 -2.93 10.24
N GLY A 64 -0.12 -3.79 9.22
CA GLY A 64 1.01 -4.53 8.68
C GLY A 64 1.19 -4.33 7.18
N LEU A 65 2.44 -4.24 6.73
CA LEU A 65 2.73 -4.14 5.30
C LEU A 65 2.50 -5.48 4.58
N PHE A 66 2.90 -6.58 5.18
CA PHE A 66 2.88 -7.91 4.58
C PHE A 66 2.20 -8.93 5.49
N GLY A 67 1.08 -9.50 5.04
CA GLY A 67 0.31 -10.53 5.73
C GLY A 67 0.35 -11.90 5.06
N GLY A 68 0.82 -11.96 3.81
CA GLY A 68 0.85 -13.19 3.04
C GLY A 68 -0.54 -13.81 2.84
N GLU A 69 -0.59 -15.10 2.62
CA GLU A 69 -1.85 -15.87 2.52
C GLU A 69 -2.51 -16.11 3.89
N ASP A 70 -1.76 -15.95 4.98
CA ASP A 70 -2.25 -16.15 6.34
C ASP A 70 -3.25 -15.07 6.79
N PHE A 71 -3.25 -13.91 6.10
CA PHE A 71 -4.12 -12.79 6.42
C PHE A 71 -4.84 -12.25 5.19
N PRO A 72 -5.89 -12.94 4.72
CA PRO A 72 -6.67 -12.53 3.53
C PRO A 72 -7.63 -11.36 3.80
N GLY A 73 -7.67 -10.85 5.02
CA GLY A 73 -8.50 -9.72 5.46
C GLY A 73 -8.11 -9.29 6.87
N PRO A 74 -8.83 -8.31 7.45
CA PRO A 74 -8.66 -7.95 8.84
C PRO A 74 -8.87 -9.17 9.74
N ALA A 75 -7.94 -9.43 10.67
CA ALA A 75 -7.96 -10.58 11.55
C ALA A 75 -7.91 -10.16 13.02
N ALA A 76 -8.63 -10.88 13.90
CA ALA A 76 -8.48 -10.67 15.34
C ALA A 76 -7.02 -10.90 15.76
N LEU A 77 -6.53 -10.05 16.65
CA LEU A 77 -5.20 -10.19 17.22
C LEU A 77 -5.27 -11.08 18.47
N ASP A 78 -5.30 -12.38 18.24
CA ASP A 78 -5.25 -13.42 19.25
C ASP A 78 -3.94 -14.21 19.22
N GLN A 79 -3.82 -15.26 20.02
CA GLN A 79 -2.62 -16.07 20.08
C GLN A 79 -2.36 -16.81 18.75
N ASP A 80 -3.40 -17.25 18.05
CA ASP A 80 -3.26 -17.89 16.74
C ASP A 80 -2.73 -16.90 15.70
N ALA A 81 -3.21 -15.64 15.71
CA ALA A 81 -2.69 -14.58 14.85
C ALA A 81 -1.19 -14.32 15.09
N LEU A 82 -0.71 -14.35 16.34
CA LEU A 82 0.73 -14.23 16.62
C LEU A 82 1.54 -15.38 16.02
N VAL A 83 1.06 -16.62 16.13
CA VAL A 83 1.71 -17.80 15.52
C VAL A 83 1.76 -17.65 13.99
N ARG A 84 0.69 -17.17 13.37
CA ARG A 84 0.65 -16.88 11.93
C ARG A 84 1.62 -15.76 11.55
N LEU A 85 1.71 -14.68 12.33
CA LEU A 85 2.69 -13.62 12.13
C LEU A 85 4.13 -14.11 12.17
N GLU A 86 4.47 -15.00 13.10
CA GLU A 86 5.80 -15.60 13.18
C GLU A 86 6.14 -16.46 11.95
N ARG A 87 5.13 -17.13 11.36
CA ARG A 87 5.28 -17.85 10.09
C ARG A 87 5.53 -16.89 8.93
N VAL A 88 4.73 -15.83 8.83
CA VAL A 88 4.89 -14.78 7.81
C VAL A 88 6.23 -14.08 7.92
N ALA A 89 6.74 -13.83 9.15
CA ALA A 89 8.05 -13.22 9.38
C ALA A 89 9.23 -14.04 8.82
N ARG A 90 9.10 -15.35 8.75
CA ARG A 90 10.11 -16.21 8.11
C ARG A 90 10.17 -16.03 6.59
N GLN A 91 9.04 -15.64 5.97
CA GLN A 91 8.96 -15.37 4.53
C GLN A 91 9.42 -13.94 4.20
N SER A 92 9.16 -12.99 5.07
CA SER A 92 9.46 -11.57 4.84
C SER A 92 9.88 -10.84 6.15
N PRO A 93 11.04 -11.19 6.75
CA PRO A 93 11.41 -10.70 8.08
C PRO A 93 11.56 -9.16 8.17
N LEU A 94 11.96 -8.50 7.06
CA LEU A 94 12.16 -7.05 7.04
C LEU A 94 10.87 -6.24 7.23
N HIS A 95 9.72 -6.82 6.92
CA HIS A 95 8.43 -6.14 6.98
C HIS A 95 7.58 -6.52 8.21
N VAL A 96 7.95 -7.58 8.93
CA VAL A 96 7.08 -8.18 9.95
C VAL A 96 7.68 -8.13 11.37
N ALA A 97 8.99 -8.06 11.52
CA ALA A 97 9.64 -8.14 12.83
C ALA A 97 9.11 -7.09 13.84
N GLY A 98 9.09 -5.81 13.48
CA GLY A 98 8.57 -4.77 14.37
C GLY A 98 7.06 -4.87 14.60
N LEU A 99 6.31 -5.44 13.66
CA LEU A 99 4.88 -5.69 13.81
C LEU A 99 4.59 -6.72 14.90
N ILE A 100 5.38 -7.81 15.00
CA ILE A 100 5.21 -8.82 16.04
C ILE A 100 5.37 -8.22 17.43
N GLU A 101 6.37 -7.36 17.60
CA GLU A 101 6.63 -6.70 18.89
C GLU A 101 5.48 -5.78 19.29
N ILE A 102 4.95 -4.98 18.37
CA ILE A 102 3.77 -4.15 18.62
C ILE A 102 2.53 -5.00 18.88
N ALA A 103 2.32 -6.06 18.13
CA ALA A 103 1.17 -6.95 18.32
C ALA A 103 1.16 -7.58 19.72
N ARG A 104 2.32 -8.04 20.20
CA ARG A 104 2.49 -8.56 21.57
C ARG A 104 2.25 -7.48 22.63
N ALA A 105 2.80 -6.28 22.43
CA ALA A 105 2.58 -5.14 23.32
C ALA A 105 1.11 -4.74 23.41
N VAL A 106 0.40 -4.76 22.27
CA VAL A 106 -1.05 -4.49 22.21
C VAL A 106 -1.83 -5.54 22.99
N GLN A 107 -1.52 -6.83 22.83
CA GLN A 107 -2.18 -7.89 23.60
C GLN A 107 -1.97 -7.75 25.12
N GLU A 108 -0.79 -7.28 25.54
CA GLU A 108 -0.50 -7.07 26.97
C GLU A 108 -1.20 -5.82 27.52
N VAL A 109 -1.10 -4.69 26.82
CA VAL A 109 -1.69 -3.41 27.29
C VAL A 109 -3.22 -3.42 27.23
N PHE A 110 -3.79 -4.05 26.21
CA PHE A 110 -5.23 -4.12 25.96
C PHE A 110 -5.81 -5.52 26.21
N ALA A 111 -5.30 -6.22 27.22
CA ALA A 111 -5.77 -7.58 27.54
C ALA A 111 -7.29 -7.64 27.70
N GLY A 112 -7.93 -8.53 26.92
CA GLY A 112 -9.38 -8.71 26.91
C GLY A 112 -10.16 -7.70 26.07
N MET A 113 -9.47 -6.78 25.38
CA MET A 113 -10.08 -5.79 24.49
C MET A 113 -10.01 -6.23 23.02
N PRO A 114 -10.94 -5.77 22.16
CA PRO A 114 -10.88 -6.06 20.74
C PRO A 114 -9.63 -5.45 20.10
N ALA A 115 -8.80 -6.28 19.50
CA ALA A 115 -7.65 -5.83 18.70
C ALA A 115 -7.63 -6.59 17.39
N ARG A 116 -7.20 -5.91 16.31
CA ARG A 116 -7.18 -6.47 14.95
C ARG A 116 -5.89 -6.14 14.22
N LEU A 117 -5.54 -7.02 13.29
CA LEU A 117 -4.47 -6.81 12.31
C LEU A 117 -5.10 -6.48 10.95
N ALA A 118 -4.54 -5.50 10.24
CA ALA A 118 -4.95 -5.17 8.88
C ALA A 118 -3.69 -5.00 7.99
N PHE A 119 -3.67 -5.67 6.83
CA PHE A 119 -2.48 -5.75 5.98
C PHE A 119 -2.69 -5.19 4.60
N GLU A 120 -1.66 -4.52 4.07
CA GLU A 120 -1.67 -3.96 2.71
C GLU A 120 -1.81 -5.03 1.62
N THR A 121 -1.31 -6.25 1.87
CA THR A 121 -1.38 -7.34 0.88
C THR A 121 -2.70 -8.10 0.90
N SER A 122 -3.57 -7.91 1.92
CA SER A 122 -4.79 -8.71 2.11
C SER A 122 -5.73 -8.66 0.91
N PHE A 123 -5.96 -7.47 0.36
CA PHE A 123 -6.85 -7.28 -0.79
C PHE A 123 -6.42 -8.09 -2.02
N PHE A 124 -5.11 -8.31 -2.17
CA PHE A 124 -4.51 -8.97 -3.33
C PHE A 124 -4.27 -10.48 -3.15
N VAL A 125 -4.69 -11.06 -2.04
CA VAL A 125 -4.62 -12.52 -1.85
C VAL A 125 -5.44 -13.23 -2.93
N ASP A 126 -6.55 -12.64 -3.37
CA ASP A 126 -7.45 -13.18 -4.39
C ASP A 126 -7.08 -12.79 -5.85
N LEU A 127 -5.87 -12.29 -6.10
CA LEU A 127 -5.38 -12.08 -7.46
C LEU A 127 -5.50 -13.40 -8.27
N PRO A 128 -5.92 -13.33 -9.55
CA PRO A 128 -5.95 -14.52 -10.41
C PRO A 128 -4.60 -15.24 -10.46
N LEU A 129 -4.61 -16.56 -10.54
CA LEU A 129 -3.38 -17.37 -10.57
C LEU A 129 -2.37 -16.89 -11.63
N ARG A 130 -2.88 -16.56 -12.84
CA ARG A 130 -2.05 -16.04 -13.94
C ARG A 130 -1.35 -14.73 -13.61
N GLU A 131 -1.94 -13.89 -12.75
CA GLU A 131 -1.37 -12.60 -12.35
C GLU A 131 -0.32 -12.76 -11.25
N ARG A 132 -0.57 -13.66 -10.30
CA ARG A 132 0.33 -13.85 -9.15
C ARG A 132 1.53 -14.77 -9.41
N THR A 133 1.60 -15.40 -10.60
CA THR A 133 2.63 -16.38 -10.95
C THR A 133 3.76 -15.76 -11.74
N TYR A 134 4.99 -15.94 -11.29
CA TYR A 134 6.19 -15.64 -12.07
C TYR A 134 6.51 -16.80 -13.02
N ALA A 135 7.02 -16.48 -14.21
CA ALA A 135 7.39 -17.46 -15.23
C ALA A 135 8.76 -18.13 -14.93
N VAL A 136 8.81 -18.81 -13.78
CA VAL A 136 9.96 -19.64 -13.34
C VAL A 136 9.47 -21.07 -13.07
N SER A 137 10.41 -22.02 -12.91
CA SER A 137 10.01 -23.40 -12.63
C SER A 137 9.15 -23.51 -11.37
N PRO A 138 8.14 -24.41 -11.33
CA PRO A 138 7.32 -24.62 -10.15
C PRO A 138 8.12 -24.95 -8.88
N ASP A 139 9.17 -25.77 -9.02
CA ASP A 139 10.03 -26.16 -7.90
C ASP A 139 10.75 -24.94 -7.29
N LEU A 140 11.28 -24.04 -8.14
CA LEU A 140 11.94 -22.82 -7.68
C LEU A 140 10.93 -21.86 -7.06
N SER A 141 9.76 -21.70 -7.69
CA SER A 141 8.68 -20.88 -7.18
C SER A 141 8.22 -21.34 -5.80
N HIS A 142 8.03 -22.65 -5.61
CA HIS A 142 7.65 -23.23 -4.31
C HIS A 142 8.76 -23.08 -3.27
N LYS A 143 10.01 -23.41 -3.62
CA LYS A 143 11.17 -23.33 -2.72
C LYS A 143 11.39 -21.93 -2.17
N LEU A 144 11.18 -20.89 -2.99
CA LEU A 144 11.43 -19.48 -2.65
C LEU A 144 10.14 -18.73 -2.31
N ALA A 145 8.98 -19.40 -2.28
CA ALA A 145 7.67 -18.81 -2.07
C ALA A 145 7.40 -17.60 -3.00
N LEU A 146 7.79 -17.74 -4.28
CA LEU A 146 7.70 -16.66 -5.25
C LEU A 146 6.25 -16.42 -5.67
N ARG A 147 5.78 -15.19 -5.44
CA ARG A 147 4.44 -14.78 -5.79
C ARG A 147 4.37 -13.25 -5.88
N ARG A 148 3.52 -12.72 -6.77
CA ARG A 148 3.12 -11.32 -6.73
C ARG A 148 2.07 -11.13 -5.64
N TRP A 149 2.29 -10.14 -4.76
CA TRP A 149 1.43 -9.89 -3.60
C TRP A 149 0.57 -8.65 -3.77
N GLY A 150 1.09 -7.61 -4.44
CA GLY A 150 0.47 -6.29 -4.42
C GLY A 150 0.62 -5.59 -3.06
N TYR A 151 0.53 -4.28 -3.08
CA TYR A 151 0.61 -3.44 -1.88
C TYR A 151 -0.42 -2.31 -1.98
N HIS A 152 -0.53 -1.45 -0.96
CA HIS A 152 -1.60 -0.44 -0.84
C HIS A 152 -3.02 -1.01 -0.99
N GLY A 153 -3.19 -2.29 -0.66
CA GLY A 153 -4.46 -3.01 -0.80
C GLY A 153 -5.58 -2.40 0.02
N LEU A 154 -5.28 -1.84 1.19
CA LEU A 154 -6.25 -1.13 2.03
C LEU A 154 -6.85 0.07 1.28
N TYR A 155 -6.02 0.87 0.60
CA TYR A 155 -6.50 1.97 -0.23
C TYR A 155 -7.28 1.49 -1.45
N HIS A 156 -6.74 0.53 -2.19
CA HIS A 156 -7.40 0.00 -3.39
C HIS A 156 -8.76 -0.64 -3.07
N GLU A 157 -8.85 -1.38 -1.98
CA GLU A 157 -10.11 -1.98 -1.52
C GLU A 157 -11.14 -0.92 -1.13
N ALA A 158 -10.77 0.02 -0.26
CA ALA A 158 -11.66 1.06 0.22
C ALA A 158 -12.15 1.97 -0.91
N ALA A 159 -11.24 2.42 -1.79
CA ALA A 159 -11.56 3.25 -2.94
C ALA A 159 -12.45 2.53 -3.96
N SER A 160 -12.16 1.26 -4.27
CA SER A 160 -12.97 0.45 -5.18
C SER A 160 -14.36 0.15 -4.62
N ARG A 161 -14.47 -0.03 -3.31
CA ARG A 161 -15.75 -0.20 -2.61
C ARG A 161 -16.63 1.05 -2.75
N GLU A 162 -16.04 2.22 -2.56
CA GLU A 162 -16.75 3.50 -2.72
C GLU A 162 -17.17 3.74 -4.17
N ALA A 163 -16.27 3.52 -5.13
CA ALA A 163 -16.58 3.60 -6.56
C ALA A 163 -17.71 2.64 -6.95
N SER A 164 -17.70 1.40 -6.44
CA SER A 164 -18.75 0.41 -6.68
C SER A 164 -20.09 0.79 -6.06
N ARG A 165 -20.09 1.47 -4.91
CA ARG A 165 -21.31 2.00 -4.29
C ARG A 165 -21.92 3.15 -5.13
N SER A 166 -21.07 4.07 -5.58
CA SER A 166 -21.47 5.19 -6.45
C SER A 166 -22.00 4.69 -7.79
N TRP A 167 -21.37 3.67 -8.36
CA TRP A 167 -21.80 3.02 -9.61
C TRP A 167 -23.19 2.42 -9.49
N ARG A 168 -23.48 1.67 -8.44
CA ARG A 168 -24.82 1.06 -8.20
C ARG A 168 -25.94 2.08 -8.08
N LYS A 169 -25.66 3.27 -7.58
CA LYS A 169 -26.66 4.36 -7.51
C LYS A 169 -27.05 4.90 -8.89
N ARG A 170 -26.28 4.62 -9.93
CA ARG A 170 -26.54 5.04 -11.33
C ARG A 170 -27.31 3.99 -12.14
N ASP A 171 -27.79 2.93 -11.51
CA ASP A 171 -28.51 1.80 -12.14
C ASP A 171 -27.74 1.14 -13.30
N CYS A 172 -26.42 1.09 -13.16
CA CYS A 172 -25.50 0.51 -14.14
C CYS A 172 -25.25 -0.99 -13.87
N ALA A 173 -24.50 -1.63 -14.76
CA ALA A 173 -24.09 -3.04 -14.63
C ALA A 173 -23.58 -3.39 -13.24
N PRO A 174 -23.81 -4.62 -12.72
CA PRO A 174 -23.58 -4.96 -11.30
C PRO A 174 -22.13 -4.88 -10.83
N SER A 175 -21.16 -4.97 -11.74
CA SER A 175 -19.73 -4.99 -11.39
C SER A 175 -18.93 -4.06 -12.31
N PRO A 176 -18.63 -2.82 -11.86
CA PRO A 176 -17.86 -1.87 -12.66
C PRO A 176 -16.41 -2.34 -12.84
N ARG A 177 -15.83 -2.03 -13.99
CA ARG A 177 -14.41 -2.16 -14.30
C ARG A 177 -13.69 -0.91 -13.80
N ILE A 178 -12.97 -1.05 -12.70
CA ILE A 178 -12.39 0.09 -11.97
C ILE A 178 -10.88 0.14 -12.21
N LEU A 179 -10.41 1.29 -12.70
CA LEU A 179 -9.00 1.68 -12.66
C LEU A 179 -8.75 2.41 -11.34
N SER A 180 -8.07 1.74 -10.42
CA SER A 180 -7.74 2.29 -9.10
C SER A 180 -6.28 2.76 -9.06
N ILE A 181 -6.06 4.04 -8.83
CA ILE A 181 -4.76 4.70 -8.83
C ILE A 181 -4.48 5.22 -7.42
N CYS A 182 -3.51 4.61 -6.74
CA CYS A 182 -3.05 5.04 -5.42
C CYS A 182 -1.82 5.93 -5.58
N LEU A 183 -1.92 7.19 -5.16
CA LEU A 183 -0.82 8.16 -5.15
C LEU A 183 -0.21 8.22 -3.75
N ASP A 184 0.80 7.41 -3.51
CA ASP A 184 1.58 7.41 -2.26
C ASP A 184 3.08 7.51 -2.59
N ALA A 185 3.96 7.42 -1.59
CA ALA A 185 5.42 7.47 -1.78
C ALA A 185 5.93 6.52 -2.87
N GLN A 186 5.24 5.41 -3.05
CA GLN A 186 5.31 4.57 -4.24
C GLN A 186 3.91 4.49 -4.86
N PRO A 187 3.66 5.16 -5.98
CA PRO A 187 2.35 5.10 -6.62
C PRO A 187 2.08 3.69 -7.15
N GLN A 188 0.82 3.29 -7.12
CA GLN A 188 0.39 1.99 -7.63
C GLN A 188 -0.89 2.12 -8.43
N ILE A 189 -1.06 1.21 -9.39
CA ILE A 189 -2.25 1.09 -10.22
C ILE A 189 -2.76 -0.34 -10.10
N ALA A 190 -4.05 -0.48 -9.81
CA ALA A 190 -4.74 -1.76 -9.78
C ALA A 190 -5.95 -1.74 -10.72
N ALA A 191 -6.18 -2.86 -11.39
CA ALA A 191 -7.41 -3.16 -12.09
C ALA A 191 -8.33 -3.94 -11.17
N VAL A 192 -9.56 -3.47 -10.96
CA VAL A 192 -10.51 -4.08 -10.04
C VAL A 192 -11.86 -4.28 -10.72
N MET A 193 -12.38 -5.51 -10.72
CA MET A 193 -13.70 -5.84 -11.20
C MET A 193 -14.70 -5.82 -10.02
N GLY A 194 -15.44 -4.73 -9.89
CA GLY A 194 -16.30 -4.52 -8.71
C GLY A 194 -15.50 -4.43 -7.41
N ARG A 195 -15.30 -5.57 -6.77
CA ARG A 195 -14.51 -5.69 -5.51
C ARG A 195 -13.35 -6.67 -5.62
N ARG A 196 -13.16 -7.29 -6.78
CA ARG A 196 -12.15 -8.32 -7.00
C ARG A 196 -10.95 -7.73 -7.73
N PRO A 197 -9.73 -7.81 -7.19
CA PRO A 197 -8.51 -7.39 -7.88
C PRO A 197 -8.23 -8.32 -9.07
N ILE A 198 -7.85 -7.75 -10.20
CA ILE A 198 -7.52 -8.46 -11.45
C ILE A 198 -6.02 -8.40 -11.72
N THR A 199 -5.42 -7.22 -11.58
CA THR A 199 -3.97 -6.99 -11.69
C THR A 199 -3.56 -5.81 -10.82
N VAL A 200 -2.28 -5.73 -10.49
CA VAL A 200 -1.65 -4.63 -9.76
C VAL A 200 -0.21 -4.45 -10.22
N THR A 201 0.28 -3.22 -10.20
CA THR A 201 1.65 -2.91 -10.65
C THR A 201 2.74 -3.49 -9.76
N SER A 202 2.54 -3.54 -8.43
CA SER A 202 3.55 -4.10 -7.53
C SER A 202 3.55 -5.62 -7.51
N GLY A 203 4.69 -6.21 -7.20
CA GLY A 203 4.93 -7.64 -7.29
C GLY A 203 5.23 -8.32 -5.96
N ALA A 204 6.27 -9.17 -5.94
CA ALA A 204 6.72 -9.88 -4.74
C ALA A 204 7.18 -8.93 -3.64
N THR A 205 7.75 -7.80 -4.02
CA THR A 205 8.13 -6.72 -3.13
C THR A 205 7.59 -5.39 -3.65
N PRO A 206 7.57 -4.33 -2.83
CA PRO A 206 7.23 -2.99 -3.30
C PRO A 206 8.19 -2.42 -4.37
N LEU A 207 9.35 -3.04 -4.60
CA LEU A 207 10.30 -2.60 -5.61
C LEU A 207 9.79 -2.77 -7.04
N GLU A 208 8.99 -3.81 -7.31
CA GLU A 208 8.41 -4.04 -8.64
C GLU A 208 7.27 -3.04 -8.91
N GLY A 209 7.16 -2.56 -10.15
CA GLY A 209 6.11 -1.67 -10.62
C GLY A 209 6.59 -0.25 -10.89
N LEU A 210 5.82 0.74 -10.46
CA LEU A 210 6.10 2.14 -10.74
C LEU A 210 7.28 2.68 -9.90
N PRO A 211 8.08 3.62 -10.43
CA PRO A 211 9.09 4.30 -9.63
C PRO A 211 8.43 5.09 -8.51
N GLY A 212 8.96 4.94 -7.29
CA GLY A 212 8.52 5.68 -6.12
C GLY A 212 9.44 6.85 -5.79
N GLU A 213 9.23 7.46 -4.63
CA GLU A 213 10.08 8.57 -4.16
C GLU A 213 11.56 8.17 -4.08
N THR A 214 11.86 6.92 -3.69
CA THR A 214 13.23 6.44 -3.48
C THR A 214 13.53 5.09 -4.10
N ASN A 215 12.54 4.37 -4.58
CA ASN A 215 12.73 3.06 -5.21
C ASN A 215 12.66 3.17 -6.75
N SER A 216 13.45 2.34 -7.42
CA SER A 216 13.60 2.37 -8.88
C SER A 216 12.32 2.03 -9.63
N GLY A 217 11.41 1.25 -9.01
CA GLY A 217 10.37 0.54 -9.76
C GLY A 217 10.96 -0.59 -10.60
N GLU A 218 10.20 -1.04 -11.58
CA GLU A 218 10.59 -2.11 -12.50
C GLU A 218 11.85 -1.74 -13.30
N ILE A 219 12.83 -2.65 -13.26
CA ILE A 219 14.08 -2.58 -14.03
C ILE A 219 14.38 -3.95 -14.64
N ASP A 220 15.27 -3.96 -15.65
CA ASP A 220 15.83 -5.21 -16.15
C ASP A 220 16.63 -5.90 -15.04
N PRO A 221 16.39 -7.19 -14.76
CA PRO A 221 17.17 -7.94 -13.77
C PRO A 221 18.69 -7.89 -13.99
N ALA A 222 19.16 -7.79 -15.24
CA ALA A 222 20.57 -7.65 -15.56
C ALA A 222 21.18 -6.38 -14.96
N VAL A 223 20.42 -5.29 -14.83
CA VAL A 223 20.87 -4.05 -14.18
C VAL A 223 21.13 -4.31 -12.69
N ALA A 224 20.23 -5.03 -12.00
CA ALA A 224 20.43 -5.37 -10.59
C ALA A 224 21.67 -6.27 -10.40
N LEU A 225 21.90 -7.23 -11.29
CA LEU A 225 23.09 -8.09 -11.28
C LEU A 225 24.37 -7.30 -11.56
N ALA A 226 24.36 -6.35 -12.50
CA ALA A 226 25.50 -5.48 -12.76
C ALA A 226 25.83 -4.56 -11.56
N LEU A 227 24.83 -4.01 -10.89
CA LEU A 227 25.03 -3.24 -9.67
C LEU A 227 25.65 -4.08 -8.55
N ALA A 228 25.18 -5.30 -8.38
CA ALA A 228 25.72 -6.20 -7.37
C ALA A 228 27.15 -6.68 -7.68
N GLY A 229 27.43 -7.00 -8.95
CA GLY A 229 28.70 -7.56 -9.41
C GLY A 229 29.68 -6.51 -9.91
N GLU A 230 29.44 -5.94 -11.09
CA GLU A 230 30.40 -5.06 -11.78
C GLU A 230 30.64 -3.73 -11.04
N ALA A 231 29.60 -3.15 -10.44
CA ALA A 231 29.73 -1.94 -9.62
C ALA A 231 30.27 -2.23 -8.19
N GLY A 232 30.48 -3.50 -7.83
CA GLY A 232 31.06 -3.90 -6.56
C GLY A 232 30.20 -3.67 -5.32
N LEU A 233 28.89 -3.42 -5.48
CA LEU A 233 28.02 -3.12 -4.34
C LEU A 233 27.61 -4.36 -3.54
N GLY A 234 27.74 -5.54 -4.09
CA GLY A 234 27.15 -6.77 -3.56
C GLY A 234 25.62 -6.76 -3.60
N PRO A 235 24.96 -7.89 -3.30
CA PRO A 235 23.49 -7.98 -3.31
C PRO A 235 22.81 -6.99 -2.35
N GLU A 236 23.33 -6.83 -1.14
CA GLU A 236 22.77 -5.93 -0.12
C GLU A 236 22.90 -4.46 -0.52
N GLY A 237 24.07 -4.05 -1.05
CA GLY A 237 24.31 -2.69 -1.53
C GLY A 237 23.44 -2.35 -2.75
N ALA A 238 23.33 -3.27 -3.70
CA ALA A 238 22.44 -3.11 -4.86
C ALA A 238 20.97 -2.96 -4.43
N ASN A 239 20.51 -3.80 -3.50
CA ASN A 239 19.17 -3.67 -2.94
C ASN A 239 18.96 -2.33 -2.21
N ALA A 240 19.91 -1.89 -1.38
CA ALA A 240 19.85 -0.61 -0.67
C ALA A 240 19.75 0.58 -1.63
N LEU A 241 20.53 0.57 -2.72
CA LEU A 241 20.50 1.58 -3.78
C LEU A 241 19.14 1.60 -4.47
N LEU A 242 18.65 0.44 -4.93
CA LEU A 242 17.42 0.33 -5.70
C LEU A 242 16.17 0.70 -4.89
N VAL A 243 16.16 0.39 -3.59
CA VAL A 243 15.04 0.66 -2.69
C VAL A 243 15.08 2.08 -2.10
N GLY A 244 16.28 2.60 -1.80
CA GLY A 244 16.44 3.78 -0.95
C GLY A 244 17.03 5.02 -1.61
N GLU A 245 17.76 4.87 -2.73
CA GLU A 245 18.55 5.93 -3.34
C GLU A 245 18.27 6.10 -4.85
N SER A 246 17.23 5.44 -5.34
CA SER A 246 16.79 5.46 -6.74
C SER A 246 15.47 6.23 -6.91
N GLY A 247 14.68 5.86 -7.89
CA GLY A 247 13.36 6.41 -8.18
C GLY A 247 13.38 7.89 -8.50
N LEU A 248 12.35 8.61 -8.06
CA LEU A 248 12.20 10.03 -8.34
C LEU A 248 13.32 10.87 -7.70
N SER A 249 13.75 10.49 -6.49
CA SER A 249 14.87 11.14 -5.81
C SER A 249 16.20 10.93 -6.55
N GLY A 250 16.42 9.71 -7.08
CA GLY A 250 17.58 9.41 -7.92
C GLY A 250 17.59 10.21 -9.21
N LEU A 251 16.45 10.32 -9.91
CA LEU A 251 16.31 11.12 -11.13
C LEU A 251 16.51 12.61 -10.91
N VAL A 252 16.10 13.13 -9.76
CA VAL A 252 16.23 14.55 -9.39
C VAL A 252 17.60 14.88 -8.78
N GLY A 253 18.34 13.87 -8.28
CA GLY A 253 19.64 14.02 -7.61
C GLY A 253 19.55 14.53 -6.16
N ARG A 254 18.36 14.56 -5.57
CA ARG A 254 18.12 14.87 -4.15
C ARG A 254 16.83 14.24 -3.67
N ARG A 255 16.65 14.15 -2.37
CA ARG A 255 15.40 13.67 -1.79
C ARG A 255 14.22 14.55 -2.20
N VAL A 256 13.18 13.93 -2.76
CA VAL A 256 11.93 14.59 -3.16
C VAL A 256 10.74 13.76 -2.74
N ARG A 257 9.59 14.41 -2.64
CA ARG A 257 8.28 13.78 -2.44
C ARG A 257 7.54 13.69 -3.78
N LEU A 258 6.56 12.84 -3.86
CA LEU A 258 5.76 12.67 -5.07
C LEU A 258 5.03 13.96 -5.48
N ASP A 259 4.43 14.67 -4.52
CA ASP A 259 3.75 15.95 -4.76
C ASP A 259 4.71 17.02 -5.29
N ASP A 260 5.93 17.11 -4.77
CA ASP A 260 6.97 18.01 -5.28
C ASP A 260 7.27 17.73 -6.76
N VAL A 261 7.41 16.45 -7.13
CA VAL A 261 7.70 16.07 -8.53
C VAL A 261 6.52 16.37 -9.44
N LEU A 262 5.30 16.09 -9.00
CA LEU A 262 4.09 16.29 -9.80
C LEU A 262 3.77 17.77 -10.03
N THR A 263 4.13 18.68 -9.11
CA THR A 263 3.70 20.08 -9.15
C THR A 263 4.81 21.10 -9.44
N SER A 264 6.09 20.74 -9.22
CA SER A 264 7.22 21.66 -9.37
C SER A 264 7.51 22.00 -10.83
N ALA A 265 7.88 23.28 -11.08
CA ALA A 265 8.35 23.75 -12.37
C ALA A 265 9.87 23.58 -12.58
N ARG A 266 10.63 23.06 -11.61
CA ARG A 266 12.07 22.83 -11.73
C ARG A 266 12.36 21.80 -12.80
N SER A 267 13.38 22.02 -13.64
CA SER A 267 13.69 21.19 -14.79
C SER A 267 13.96 19.72 -14.44
N GLU A 268 14.65 19.46 -13.34
CA GLU A 268 14.91 18.11 -12.85
C GLU A 268 13.62 17.39 -12.38
N CYS A 269 12.68 18.12 -11.76
CA CYS A 269 11.37 17.57 -11.38
C CYS A 269 10.49 17.35 -12.62
N VAL A 270 10.55 18.23 -13.62
CA VAL A 270 9.82 18.06 -14.89
C VAL A 270 10.25 16.76 -15.57
N ARG A 271 11.55 16.50 -15.70
CA ARG A 271 12.07 15.25 -16.29
C ARG A 271 11.62 14.01 -15.49
N ALA A 272 11.73 14.05 -14.16
CA ALA A 272 11.31 12.94 -13.31
C ALA A 272 9.79 12.71 -13.42
N ARG A 273 8.99 13.77 -13.50
CA ARG A 273 7.54 13.72 -13.72
C ARG A 273 7.18 13.08 -15.07
N GLU A 274 7.88 13.45 -16.15
CA GLU A 274 7.67 12.86 -17.48
C GLU A 274 7.89 11.34 -17.46
N VAL A 275 8.97 10.88 -16.83
CA VAL A 275 9.24 9.43 -16.66
C VAL A 275 8.11 8.77 -15.86
N LEU A 276 7.72 9.34 -14.73
CA LEU A 276 6.66 8.78 -13.89
C LEU A 276 5.33 8.72 -14.63
N LEU A 277 4.87 9.83 -15.21
CA LEU A 277 3.57 9.90 -15.90
C LEU A 277 3.53 8.96 -17.11
N TYR A 278 4.64 8.80 -17.83
CA TYR A 278 4.74 7.83 -18.92
C TYR A 278 4.60 6.39 -18.40
N ARG A 279 5.27 6.03 -17.31
CA ARG A 279 5.12 4.70 -16.69
C ARG A 279 3.69 4.48 -16.15
N MET A 280 3.08 5.49 -15.56
CA MET A 280 1.68 5.43 -15.12
C MET A 280 0.73 5.24 -16.28
N LEU A 281 0.96 5.92 -17.42
CA LEU A 281 0.17 5.73 -18.64
C LEU A 281 0.24 4.29 -19.15
N LEU A 282 1.44 3.72 -19.27
CA LEU A 282 1.62 2.34 -19.71
C LEU A 282 0.92 1.35 -18.77
N ALA A 283 1.09 1.51 -17.46
CA ALA A 283 0.45 0.66 -16.45
C ALA A 283 -1.08 0.79 -16.48
N SER A 284 -1.60 2.01 -16.69
CA SER A 284 -3.05 2.24 -16.84
C SER A 284 -3.62 1.58 -18.10
N GLY A 285 -2.87 1.62 -19.21
CA GLY A 285 -3.22 0.90 -20.45
C GLY A 285 -3.26 -0.61 -20.25
N THR A 286 -2.26 -1.17 -19.55
CA THR A 286 -2.23 -2.59 -19.17
C THR A 286 -3.43 -2.97 -18.30
N ALA A 287 -3.75 -2.17 -17.28
CA ALA A 287 -4.91 -2.38 -16.41
C ALA A 287 -6.23 -2.31 -17.19
N ALA A 288 -6.38 -1.33 -18.09
CA ALA A 288 -7.56 -1.21 -18.96
C ALA A 288 -7.73 -2.42 -19.89
N ALA A 289 -6.64 -2.92 -20.47
CA ALA A 289 -6.64 -4.13 -21.30
C ALA A 289 -7.04 -5.37 -20.48
N ALA A 290 -6.51 -5.53 -19.25
CA ALA A 290 -6.85 -6.64 -18.36
C ALA A 290 -8.33 -6.64 -17.94
N LEU A 291 -8.95 -5.45 -17.85
CA LEU A 291 -10.39 -5.26 -17.54
C LEU A 291 -11.28 -5.40 -18.77
N GLY A 292 -10.75 -5.29 -19.99
CA GLY A 292 -11.55 -5.15 -21.22
C GLY A 292 -12.25 -3.80 -21.32
N GLY A 293 -11.65 -2.75 -20.77
CA GLY A 293 -12.12 -1.37 -20.69
C GLY A 293 -12.28 -0.87 -19.26
N VAL A 294 -12.59 0.39 -19.07
CA VAL A 294 -12.70 1.07 -17.77
C VAL A 294 -14.04 1.78 -17.65
N ASP A 295 -14.81 1.48 -16.62
CA ASP A 295 -16.11 2.10 -16.34
C ASP A 295 -16.01 3.21 -15.29
N ALA A 296 -15.02 3.12 -14.39
CA ALA A 296 -14.76 4.10 -13.35
C ALA A 296 -13.26 4.23 -13.08
N VAL A 297 -12.83 5.46 -12.79
CA VAL A 297 -11.46 5.76 -12.33
C VAL A 297 -11.54 6.35 -10.94
N VAL A 298 -10.73 5.82 -10.01
CA VAL A 298 -10.67 6.32 -8.64
C VAL A 298 -9.24 6.55 -8.20
N PHE A 299 -8.99 7.72 -7.64
CA PHE A 299 -7.71 8.10 -7.04
C PHE A 299 -7.77 8.01 -5.52
N SER A 300 -6.70 7.54 -4.91
CA SER A 300 -6.52 7.41 -3.46
C SER A 300 -5.07 7.66 -3.05
N GLY A 301 -4.73 7.42 -1.80
CA GLY A 301 -3.36 7.54 -1.27
C GLY A 301 -3.08 8.93 -0.71
N ARG A 302 -1.92 9.09 -0.12
CA ARG A 302 -1.48 10.31 0.60
C ARG A 302 -1.50 11.56 -0.27
N TYR A 303 -1.19 11.42 -1.56
CA TYR A 303 -1.06 12.52 -2.53
C TYR A 303 -2.27 12.61 -3.47
N PHE A 304 -3.45 12.21 -3.02
CA PHE A 304 -4.67 12.29 -3.82
C PHE A 304 -4.97 13.70 -4.36
N SER A 305 -4.49 14.74 -3.69
CA SER A 305 -4.61 16.13 -4.17
C SER A 305 -3.92 16.39 -5.52
N CYS A 306 -2.95 15.55 -5.90
CA CYS A 306 -2.27 15.61 -7.20
C CYS A 306 -2.97 14.80 -8.30
N SER A 307 -4.13 14.21 -8.05
CA SER A 307 -4.86 13.35 -9.00
C SER A 307 -5.15 14.04 -10.33
N ALA A 308 -5.43 15.35 -10.33
CA ALA A 308 -5.70 16.09 -11.55
C ALA A 308 -4.52 16.06 -12.54
N VAL A 309 -3.27 16.14 -12.06
CA VAL A 309 -2.07 16.09 -12.90
C VAL A 309 -1.97 14.74 -13.60
N VAL A 310 -2.22 13.64 -12.88
CA VAL A 310 -2.18 12.30 -13.44
C VAL A 310 -3.37 12.05 -14.37
N ALA A 311 -4.58 12.45 -13.97
CA ALA A 311 -5.79 12.29 -14.77
C ALA A 311 -5.67 13.00 -16.13
N GLN A 312 -5.20 14.25 -16.14
CA GLN A 312 -5.00 15.05 -17.37
C GLN A 312 -3.98 14.40 -18.31
N HIS A 313 -3.02 13.64 -17.79
CA HIS A 313 -2.05 12.94 -18.62
C HIS A 313 -2.55 11.57 -19.12
N VAL A 314 -3.19 10.79 -18.25
CA VAL A 314 -3.55 9.39 -18.52
C VAL A 314 -4.89 9.27 -19.28
N LEU A 315 -5.94 9.95 -18.81
CA LEU A 315 -7.29 9.71 -19.30
C LEU A 315 -7.50 10.06 -20.79
N PRO A 316 -6.93 11.16 -21.34
CA PRO A 316 -7.05 11.43 -22.76
C PRO A 316 -6.41 10.39 -23.68
N HIS A 317 -5.41 9.66 -23.21
CA HIS A 317 -4.81 8.56 -23.97
C HIS A 317 -5.70 7.32 -23.94
N LEU A 318 -6.27 6.97 -22.79
CA LEU A 318 -7.19 5.85 -22.67
C LEU A 318 -8.49 6.11 -23.44
N ASP A 319 -8.97 7.35 -23.47
CA ASP A 319 -10.14 7.75 -24.23
C ASP A 319 -9.91 7.61 -25.73
N ARG A 320 -8.83 8.17 -26.28
CA ARG A 320 -8.44 8.00 -27.69
C ARG A 320 -8.25 6.54 -28.09
N ALA A 321 -7.83 5.69 -27.14
CA ALA A 321 -7.72 4.25 -27.38
C ALA A 321 -9.06 3.51 -27.27
N GLY A 322 -10.17 4.21 -27.02
CA GLY A 322 -11.50 3.60 -26.84
C GLY A 322 -11.61 2.72 -25.58
N ALA A 323 -10.72 2.93 -24.60
CA ALA A 323 -10.68 2.12 -23.40
C ALA A 323 -11.60 2.61 -22.28
N LEU A 324 -12.10 3.87 -22.37
CA LEU A 324 -12.99 4.46 -21.37
C LEU A 324 -14.46 4.24 -21.72
N GLY A 325 -15.23 3.74 -20.78
CA GLY A 325 -16.68 3.73 -20.84
C GLY A 325 -17.27 5.15 -20.62
N PRO A 326 -18.59 5.34 -20.85
CA PRO A 326 -19.22 6.66 -20.89
C PRO A 326 -19.11 7.46 -19.58
N HIS A 327 -18.85 6.82 -18.46
CA HIS A 327 -18.72 7.45 -17.14
C HIS A 327 -17.28 7.52 -16.62
N ALA A 328 -16.31 6.93 -17.31
CA ALA A 328 -14.95 6.84 -16.83
C ALA A 328 -14.19 8.17 -16.94
N GLY A 329 -14.68 9.14 -17.72
CA GLY A 329 -14.13 10.50 -17.78
C GLY A 329 -14.40 11.31 -16.51
N GLU A 330 -15.39 10.93 -15.72
CA GLU A 330 -15.71 11.51 -14.41
C GLU A 330 -14.98 10.71 -13.32
N TRP A 331 -13.67 10.95 -13.17
CA TRP A 331 -12.89 10.30 -12.12
C TRP A 331 -13.26 10.80 -10.73
N THR A 332 -13.11 9.94 -9.74
CA THR A 332 -13.44 10.24 -8.35
C THR A 332 -12.18 10.24 -7.47
N ILE A 333 -12.23 10.96 -6.36
CA ILE A 333 -11.18 10.98 -5.35
C ILE A 333 -11.71 10.32 -4.08
N PHE A 334 -10.99 9.32 -3.61
CA PHE A 334 -11.14 8.76 -2.27
C PHE A 334 -10.18 9.48 -1.32
N ALA A 335 -10.67 10.55 -0.69
CA ALA A 335 -9.88 11.50 0.08
C ALA A 335 -9.74 11.12 1.56
N LYS A 336 -9.60 9.82 1.89
CA LYS A 336 -9.38 9.36 3.26
C LYS A 336 -7.90 9.03 3.48
N PRO A 337 -7.27 9.50 4.58
CA PRO A 337 -5.94 9.06 4.97
C PRO A 337 -5.94 7.60 5.43
N LEU A 338 -4.77 6.97 5.45
CA LEU A 338 -4.62 5.56 5.81
C LEU A 338 -5.14 5.27 7.22
N GLU A 339 -4.93 6.17 8.15
CA GLU A 339 -5.40 6.08 9.53
C GLU A 339 -6.93 5.93 9.59
N THR A 340 -7.67 6.72 8.81
CA THR A 340 -9.14 6.61 8.70
C THR A 340 -9.56 5.31 8.02
N VAL A 341 -8.85 4.89 6.96
CA VAL A 341 -9.13 3.61 6.29
C VAL A 341 -8.98 2.45 7.26
N LEU A 342 -7.92 2.47 8.08
CA LEU A 342 -7.69 1.46 9.12
C LEU A 342 -8.75 1.50 10.22
N ALA A 343 -9.14 2.68 10.70
CA ALA A 343 -10.21 2.81 11.69
C ALA A 343 -11.55 2.26 11.17
N ASP A 344 -11.86 2.48 9.88
CA ASP A 344 -13.04 1.90 9.24
C ASP A 344 -13.03 0.36 9.25
N THR A 345 -11.85 -0.29 9.27
CA THR A 345 -11.76 -1.77 9.35
C THR A 345 -12.23 -2.34 10.68
N ALA A 346 -12.18 -1.56 11.76
CA ALA A 346 -12.71 -1.98 13.07
C ALA A 346 -14.22 -2.22 13.04
N THR A 347 -14.95 -1.57 12.13
CA THR A 347 -16.41 -1.67 11.99
C THR A 347 -16.87 -2.72 10.98
N LEU A 348 -15.93 -3.35 10.25
CA LEU A 348 -16.25 -4.41 9.29
C LEU A 348 -16.41 -5.76 10.02
N HIS A 349 -17.64 -6.23 10.12
CA HIS A 349 -18.02 -7.55 10.62
C HIS A 349 -18.26 -8.53 9.48
#